data_ed795f70117bdd9a0a3b50be80643169
#
_entry.id   ed795f70117bdd9a0a3b50be80643169
#
_cell.length_a   1.000
_cell.length_b   1.000
_cell.length_c   1.000
_cell.angle_alpha   90.00
_cell.angle_beta   90.00
_cell.angle_gamma   90.00
#
_symmetry.space_group_name_H-M   'P 1'
#
loop_
_entity.id
_entity.type
_entity.pdbx_description
1 polymer ?
#
loop_
_entity_poly.entity_id
_entity_poly.type
_entity_poly.pdbx_seq_one_letter_code
_entity_poly.pdbx_strand_id
1 'polypeptide(L)'
;MNFFGKTLEILKRTWNNAVTNESTLNFNLDMFAYSSRDPKQDYEKNKNRFKNALIENDKTALANLLYTLDIRNGKGERALFKSYFYTLIEMNKDCAIQILPYIPELGRWDYVFEGIGTEIEENVYELIRAYLMMDIKNYNENKPVSLLAKWLPSIKTHNKKNYFAVKLAKKLNLTEKEYRKILSKLRDSLNIVEKHITNKEYEKIEYISVPSKAMVKYKNLFFTKDEVRFKEFIEELKDSKKAKYDNLFMNDFAKMYLDNLMKIGINYFYERTIKEACRLLFNNFFLKDLEENSQILLQNFKNEKNLINTMWKKQSKIEFDKNVLVIADTSGSMEGTPFETAISLAIYISQNNKSEEWRNKFIIFSSDCIEYSYDKDAEFTDIIDNIPLIAENTNIDKVFKKILNDSIEKNLPQLDEVIIISDMEFDMVQDRKDMSNFKYWKSEFAKHNYELPKIIFWNVAKNVGSFPVTKLDYGTCLVSGYSKNILKSIIDIENFDPIDIMLKTLEEKNYFKMVKEIKENLSRKEFKHMEEK
;
A
#
# COMPACT_ATOMS: atom_id res chain seq x y z
N MET A 1 9.84 -28.80 30.85
CA MET A 1 9.31 -27.47 30.51
C MET A 1 8.02 -27.68 29.73
N ASN A 2 6.89 -27.28 30.29
CA ASN A 2 5.57 -27.58 29.75
C ASN A 2 5.33 -26.88 28.40
N PHE A 3 5.25 -27.65 27.33
CA PHE A 3 4.87 -27.17 25.99
C PHE A 3 3.49 -26.50 25.97
N PHE A 4 2.58 -26.90 26.84
CA PHE A 4 1.23 -26.34 26.97
C PHE A 4 1.20 -24.93 27.58
N GLY A 5 2.15 -24.57 28.43
CA GLY A 5 2.20 -23.24 29.06
C GLY A 5 2.59 -22.11 28.11
N LYS A 6 3.46 -22.39 27.11
CA LYS A 6 3.88 -21.38 26.13
C LYS A 6 2.83 -21.06 25.07
N THR A 7 1.93 -21.98 24.77
CA THR A 7 0.87 -21.79 23.76
C THR A 7 -0.24 -20.87 24.28
N LEU A 8 -0.46 -20.82 25.60
CA LEU A 8 -1.43 -19.92 26.22
C LEU A 8 -0.96 -18.46 26.33
N GLU A 9 0.37 -18.24 26.40
CA GLU A 9 0.96 -16.88 26.50
C GLU A 9 0.90 -16.05 25.22
N ILE A 10 0.64 -16.65 24.05
CA ILE A 10 0.55 -15.94 22.76
C ILE A 10 -0.90 -15.58 22.40
N LEU A 11 -1.88 -16.15 23.09
CA LEU A 11 -3.28 -15.82 22.87
C LEU A 11 -3.60 -14.47 23.48
N LYS A 12 -4.21 -13.62 22.69
CA LYS A 12 -4.80 -12.35 23.14
C LYS A 12 -6.21 -12.21 22.60
N ARG A 13 -6.81 -11.08 22.84
CA ARG A 13 -8.14 -10.74 22.29
C ARG A 13 -8.03 -9.56 21.34
N THR A 14 -8.82 -9.59 20.28
CA THR A 14 -9.06 -8.45 19.42
C THR A 14 -9.75 -7.34 20.22
N TRP A 15 -9.86 -6.15 19.65
CA TRP A 15 -10.67 -5.08 20.22
C TRP A 15 -12.13 -5.55 20.47
N ASN A 16 -12.64 -6.40 19.59
CA ASN A 16 -13.98 -6.99 19.66
C ASN A 16 -14.03 -8.30 20.47
N ASN A 17 -13.04 -8.55 21.32
CA ASN A 17 -12.92 -9.69 22.23
C ASN A 17 -12.77 -11.08 21.60
N ALA A 18 -12.60 -11.24 20.27
CA ALA A 18 -12.28 -12.55 19.68
C ALA A 18 -10.91 -13.05 20.12
N VAL A 19 -10.75 -14.38 20.21
CA VAL A 19 -9.44 -15.00 20.45
C VAL A 19 -8.58 -14.87 19.21
N THR A 20 -7.40 -14.28 19.34
CA THR A 20 -6.41 -14.08 18.29
C THR A 20 -5.00 -14.34 18.84
N ASN A 21 -3.99 -14.24 17.99
CA ASN A 21 -2.61 -14.46 18.39
C ASN A 21 -1.86 -13.13 18.50
N GLU A 22 -1.03 -12.96 19.51
CA GLU A 22 -0.12 -11.81 19.64
C GLU A 22 1.09 -11.93 18.69
N SER A 23 1.47 -13.15 18.34
CA SER A 23 2.54 -13.48 17.41
C SER A 23 2.16 -14.66 16.53
N THR A 24 2.69 -14.71 15.32
CA THR A 24 2.61 -15.88 14.42
C THR A 24 3.54 -17.02 14.85
N LEU A 25 4.23 -16.93 15.96
CA LEU A 25 5.33 -17.81 16.41
C LEU A 25 6.57 -17.73 15.52
N ASN A 26 6.69 -16.70 14.70
CA ASN A 26 7.86 -16.38 13.89
C ASN A 26 7.99 -14.86 13.76
N PHE A 27 9.05 -14.27 14.27
CA PHE A 27 9.21 -12.82 14.32
C PHE A 27 9.38 -12.19 12.92
N ASN A 28 9.96 -12.93 11.97
CA ASN A 28 10.08 -12.48 10.59
C ASN A 28 8.71 -12.48 9.89
N LEU A 29 7.87 -13.47 10.17
CA LEU A 29 6.50 -13.51 9.67
C LEU A 29 5.63 -12.42 10.33
N ASP A 30 5.80 -12.15 11.62
CA ASP A 30 5.16 -11.02 12.32
C ASP A 30 5.50 -9.68 11.65
N MET A 31 6.77 -9.49 11.28
CA MET A 31 7.23 -8.31 10.55
C MET A 31 6.64 -8.23 9.13
N PHE A 32 6.58 -9.36 8.43
CA PHE A 32 6.02 -9.46 7.08
C PHE A 32 4.52 -9.19 7.05
N ALA A 33 3.77 -9.76 7.96
CA ALA A 33 2.31 -9.65 8.05
C ALA A 33 1.84 -8.32 8.67
N TYR A 34 2.73 -7.57 9.33
CA TYR A 34 2.41 -6.29 9.96
C TYR A 34 2.38 -5.15 8.94
N SER A 35 1.34 -4.31 9.00
CA SER A 35 1.21 -3.07 8.23
C SER A 35 0.91 -1.89 9.15
N SER A 36 1.41 -0.71 8.82
CA SER A 36 1.02 0.50 9.53
C SER A 36 1.41 1.76 8.74
N ARG A 37 0.43 2.54 8.37
CA ARG A 37 0.61 3.88 7.79
C ARG A 37 0.34 5.01 8.77
N ASP A 38 0.24 4.70 10.05
CA ASP A 38 0.02 5.73 11.06
C ASP A 38 1.30 6.53 11.36
N PRO A 39 1.27 7.86 11.22
CA PRO A 39 2.36 8.72 11.62
C PRO A 39 2.60 8.76 13.14
N LYS A 40 1.63 8.31 13.95
CA LYS A 40 1.72 8.21 15.42
C LYS A 40 2.15 6.80 15.88
N GLN A 41 2.85 6.05 15.05
CA GLN A 41 3.30 4.71 15.39
C GLN A 41 4.03 4.64 16.72
N ASP A 42 3.75 3.57 17.44
CA ASP A 42 4.53 3.17 18.60
C ASP A 42 5.93 2.71 18.14
N TYR A 43 6.88 3.64 18.18
CA TYR A 43 8.26 3.42 17.75
C TYR A 43 8.87 2.23 18.51
N GLU A 44 8.64 2.10 19.81
CA GLU A 44 9.21 1.03 20.63
C GLU A 44 8.67 -0.35 20.24
N LYS A 45 7.39 -0.48 19.92
CA LYS A 45 6.85 -1.75 19.43
C LYS A 45 7.46 -2.16 18.09
N ASN A 46 7.61 -1.21 17.18
CA ASN A 46 8.23 -1.46 15.88
C ASN A 46 9.72 -1.80 16.03
N LYS A 47 10.43 -1.09 16.91
CA LYS A 47 11.82 -1.37 17.27
C LYS A 47 11.98 -2.80 17.78
N ASN A 48 11.14 -3.22 18.74
CA ASN A 48 11.18 -4.56 19.30
C ASN A 48 10.83 -5.64 18.26
N ARG A 49 9.84 -5.40 17.39
CA ARG A 49 9.49 -6.32 16.30
C ARG A 49 10.67 -6.55 15.37
N PHE A 50 11.32 -5.50 14.89
CA PHE A 50 12.47 -5.61 14.00
C PHE A 50 13.68 -6.23 14.69
N LYS A 51 13.96 -5.85 15.95
CA LYS A 51 15.02 -6.44 16.76
C LYS A 51 14.85 -7.95 16.92
N ASN A 52 13.65 -8.41 17.25
CA ASN A 52 13.37 -9.83 17.41
C ASN A 52 13.50 -10.59 16.07
N ALA A 53 13.06 -9.99 14.97
CA ALA A 53 13.22 -10.56 13.63
C ALA A 53 14.71 -10.68 13.23
N LEU A 54 15.54 -9.68 13.54
CA LEU A 54 17.00 -9.73 13.30
C LEU A 54 17.67 -10.85 14.11
N ILE A 55 17.28 -11.02 15.38
CA ILE A 55 17.82 -12.09 16.25
C ILE A 55 17.40 -13.47 15.74
N GLU A 56 16.16 -13.64 15.27
CA GLU A 56 15.65 -14.90 14.76
C GLU A 56 16.32 -15.30 13.44
N ASN A 57 16.33 -14.40 12.46
CA ASN A 57 16.99 -14.58 11.18
C ASN A 57 17.27 -13.22 10.52
N ASP A 58 18.50 -12.77 10.60
CA ASP A 58 18.92 -11.46 10.13
C ASP A 58 18.79 -11.30 8.59
N LYS A 59 19.02 -12.37 7.81
CA LYS A 59 18.86 -12.33 6.35
C LYS A 59 17.41 -12.04 5.96
N THR A 60 16.48 -12.75 6.59
CA THR A 60 15.05 -12.59 6.34
C THR A 60 14.57 -11.23 6.87
N ALA A 61 15.04 -10.77 8.02
CA ALA A 61 14.70 -9.46 8.58
C ALA A 61 15.17 -8.30 7.67
N LEU A 62 16.38 -8.37 7.12
CA LEU A 62 16.89 -7.38 6.18
C LEU A 62 16.14 -7.42 4.84
N ALA A 63 15.79 -8.61 4.34
CA ALA A 63 14.94 -8.74 3.15
C ALA A 63 13.55 -8.13 3.38
N ASN A 64 12.93 -8.35 4.54
CA ASN A 64 11.69 -7.73 4.96
C ASN A 64 11.80 -6.20 5.09
N LEU A 65 12.94 -5.68 5.55
CA LEU A 65 13.21 -4.24 5.59
C LEU A 65 13.19 -3.63 4.18
N LEU A 66 13.87 -4.27 3.22
CA LEU A 66 13.89 -3.85 1.82
C LEU A 66 12.49 -3.96 1.19
N TYR A 67 11.76 -5.04 1.47
CA TYR A 67 10.37 -5.21 1.05
C TYR A 67 9.44 -4.12 1.61
N THR A 68 9.66 -3.73 2.87
CA THR A 68 8.90 -2.64 3.50
C THR A 68 9.17 -1.29 2.82
N LEU A 69 10.41 -1.07 2.37
CA LEU A 69 10.84 0.14 1.66
C LEU A 69 10.30 0.22 0.23
N ASP A 70 10.26 -0.90 -0.50
CA ASP A 70 9.98 -0.91 -1.95
C ASP A 70 8.57 -0.42 -2.27
N ILE A 71 8.52 0.73 -2.98
CA ILE A 71 7.26 1.38 -3.38
C ILE A 71 6.63 0.78 -4.64
N ARG A 72 7.33 -0.10 -5.36
CA ARG A 72 6.88 -0.70 -6.63
C ARG A 72 6.42 -2.14 -6.46
N ASN A 73 7.22 -2.95 -5.79
CA ASN A 73 6.99 -4.38 -5.66
C ASN A 73 6.75 -4.83 -4.22
N GLY A 74 6.92 -3.94 -3.26
CA GLY A 74 6.76 -4.21 -1.84
C GLY A 74 5.62 -3.43 -1.20
N LYS A 75 5.73 -3.18 0.10
CA LYS A 75 4.71 -2.48 0.88
C LYS A 75 4.71 -0.97 0.65
N GLY A 76 5.87 -0.34 0.43
CA GLY A 76 6.02 1.11 0.30
C GLY A 76 5.62 1.88 1.57
N GLU A 77 5.86 1.31 2.75
CA GLU A 77 5.47 1.87 4.05
C GLU A 77 6.59 2.71 4.67
N ARG A 78 6.56 4.00 4.38
CA ARG A 78 7.59 4.95 4.82
C ARG A 78 7.79 5.02 6.33
N ALA A 79 6.72 5.13 7.09
CA ALA A 79 6.82 5.32 8.54
C ALA A 79 7.38 4.06 9.23
N LEU A 80 6.97 2.89 8.76
CA LEU A 80 7.45 1.61 9.25
C LEU A 80 8.91 1.38 8.86
N PHE A 81 9.28 1.65 7.60
CA PHE A 81 10.68 1.61 7.16
C PHE A 81 11.56 2.52 8.01
N LYS A 82 11.14 3.75 8.26
CA LYS A 82 11.88 4.70 9.09
C LYS A 82 12.17 4.13 10.49
N SER A 83 11.14 3.55 11.13
CA SER A 83 11.27 2.94 12.45
C SER A 83 12.29 1.78 12.46
N TYR A 84 12.21 0.89 11.46
CA TYR A 84 13.13 -0.23 11.32
C TYR A 84 14.54 0.23 10.95
N PHE A 85 14.68 1.22 10.10
CA PHE A 85 16.00 1.75 9.69
C PHE A 85 16.75 2.42 10.84
N TYR A 86 16.06 3.20 11.68
CA TYR A 86 16.67 3.72 12.89
C TYR A 86 17.13 2.61 13.86
N THR A 87 16.30 1.58 14.02
CA THR A 87 16.69 0.42 14.82
C THR A 87 17.92 -0.28 14.25
N LEU A 88 18.02 -0.39 12.93
CA LEU A 88 19.21 -0.96 12.28
C LEU A 88 20.45 -0.11 12.50
N ILE A 89 20.35 1.22 12.42
CA ILE A 89 21.47 2.13 12.72
C ILE A 89 21.98 1.91 14.15
N GLU A 90 21.07 1.80 15.12
CA GLU A 90 21.41 1.56 16.52
C GLU A 90 22.06 0.17 16.75
N MET A 91 21.61 -0.87 16.04
CA MET A 91 22.06 -2.24 16.26
C MET A 91 23.29 -2.63 15.41
N ASN A 92 23.33 -2.17 14.17
CA ASN A 92 24.38 -2.48 13.20
C ASN A 92 24.55 -1.35 12.19
N LYS A 93 25.29 -0.34 12.60
CA LYS A 93 25.59 0.85 11.81
C LYS A 93 26.19 0.53 10.44
N ASP A 94 27.12 -0.42 10.38
CA ASP A 94 27.80 -0.78 9.14
C ASP A 94 26.82 -1.41 8.13
N CYS A 95 25.91 -2.26 8.60
CA CYS A 95 24.84 -2.80 7.79
C CYS A 95 23.89 -1.68 7.28
N ALA A 96 23.53 -0.72 8.13
CA ALA A 96 22.72 0.43 7.74
C ALA A 96 23.39 1.28 6.65
N ILE A 97 24.72 1.46 6.72
CA ILE A 97 25.50 2.15 5.67
C ILE A 97 25.42 1.39 4.34
N GLN A 98 25.53 0.05 4.35
CA GLN A 98 25.43 -0.76 3.12
C GLN A 98 24.04 -0.74 2.49
N ILE A 99 22.99 -0.44 3.25
CA ILE A 99 21.62 -0.30 2.74
C ILE A 99 21.38 1.05 2.05
N LEU A 100 22.13 2.11 2.39
CA LEU A 100 21.91 3.46 1.86
C LEU A 100 21.78 3.53 0.33
N PRO A 101 22.59 2.85 -0.51
CA PRO A 101 22.46 2.91 -1.95
C PRO A 101 21.14 2.32 -2.48
N TYR A 102 20.55 1.34 -1.80
CA TYR A 102 19.29 0.69 -2.18
C TYR A 102 18.06 1.55 -1.86
N ILE A 103 18.20 2.52 -0.94
CA ILE A 103 17.07 3.36 -0.54
C ILE A 103 16.48 4.17 -1.70
N PRO A 104 17.25 4.90 -2.53
CA PRO A 104 16.70 5.62 -3.68
C PRO A 104 16.30 4.71 -4.84
N GLU A 105 16.80 3.49 -4.90
CA GLU A 105 16.46 2.48 -5.91
C GLU A 105 15.07 1.88 -5.64
N LEU A 106 14.81 1.44 -4.43
CA LEU A 106 13.56 0.80 -4.02
C LEU A 106 12.50 1.82 -3.61
N GLY A 107 12.92 2.91 -2.97
CA GLY A 107 12.05 3.94 -2.43
C GLY A 107 12.25 5.31 -3.08
N ARG A 108 12.52 6.31 -2.25
CA ARG A 108 12.70 7.71 -2.66
C ARG A 108 13.93 8.32 -1.98
N TRP A 109 14.52 9.29 -2.61
CA TRP A 109 15.68 10.01 -2.06
C TRP A 109 15.45 10.65 -0.69
N ASP A 110 14.24 11.12 -0.39
CA ASP A 110 13.95 11.71 0.92
C ASP A 110 14.03 10.70 2.09
N TYR A 111 14.01 9.39 1.81
CA TYR A 111 14.23 8.36 2.83
C TYR A 111 15.72 8.23 3.21
N VAL A 112 16.64 8.57 2.29
CA VAL A 112 18.08 8.64 2.59
C VAL A 112 18.36 9.69 3.67
N PHE A 113 17.60 10.79 3.65
CA PHE A 113 17.77 11.90 4.61
C PHE A 113 17.40 11.53 6.05
N GLU A 114 16.72 10.40 6.27
CA GLU A 114 16.45 9.88 7.62
C GLU A 114 17.74 9.49 8.37
N GLY A 115 18.84 9.23 7.68
CA GLY A 115 20.14 9.00 8.32
C GLY A 115 20.85 10.29 8.82
N ILE A 116 20.31 11.48 8.49
CA ILE A 116 20.87 12.75 8.94
C ILE A 116 20.52 13.00 10.41
N GLY A 117 21.52 13.36 11.20
CA GLY A 117 21.38 13.49 12.66
C GLY A 117 21.55 12.16 13.41
N THR A 118 21.97 11.10 12.73
CA THR A 118 22.33 9.80 13.29
C THR A 118 23.82 9.53 13.14
N GLU A 119 24.30 8.39 13.64
CA GLU A 119 25.71 7.99 13.53
C GLU A 119 26.22 7.77 12.10
N ILE A 120 25.32 7.64 11.11
CA ILE A 120 25.65 7.45 9.69
C ILE A 120 25.52 8.75 8.87
N GLU A 121 25.36 9.90 9.51
CA GLU A 121 25.14 11.20 8.84
C GLU A 121 26.21 11.50 7.78
N GLU A 122 27.50 11.26 8.08
CA GLU A 122 28.58 11.52 7.12
C GLU A 122 28.48 10.60 5.90
N ASN A 123 28.11 9.34 6.08
CA ASN A 123 27.91 8.40 4.96
C ASN A 123 26.73 8.82 4.06
N VAL A 124 25.68 9.43 4.64
CA VAL A 124 24.59 10.02 3.87
C VAL A 124 25.11 11.18 3.00
N TYR A 125 25.94 12.07 3.56
CA TYR A 125 26.53 13.15 2.77
C TYR A 125 27.48 12.65 1.70
N GLU A 126 28.26 11.60 1.95
CA GLU A 126 29.12 10.95 0.97
C GLU A 126 28.31 10.38 -0.20
N LEU A 127 27.23 9.66 0.10
CA LEU A 127 26.31 9.14 -0.93
C LEU A 127 25.71 10.27 -1.77
N ILE A 128 25.19 11.31 -1.14
CA ILE A 128 24.62 12.48 -1.84
C ILE A 128 25.68 13.13 -2.74
N ARG A 129 26.89 13.31 -2.23
CA ARG A 129 28.01 13.89 -2.99
C ARG A 129 28.36 13.06 -4.21
N ALA A 130 28.49 11.75 -4.06
CA ALA A 130 28.81 10.83 -5.14
C ALA A 130 27.78 10.89 -6.27
N TYR A 131 26.49 10.83 -5.91
CA TYR A 131 25.41 10.92 -6.89
C TYR A 131 25.31 12.32 -7.53
N LEU A 132 25.53 13.39 -6.77
CA LEU A 132 25.49 14.75 -7.30
C LEU A 132 26.63 14.97 -8.32
N MET A 133 27.82 14.47 -8.03
CA MET A 133 28.96 14.51 -8.97
C MET A 133 28.66 13.70 -10.24
N MET A 134 28.08 12.52 -10.10
CA MET A 134 27.66 11.69 -11.23
C MET A 134 26.59 12.42 -12.06
N ASP A 135 25.59 13.03 -11.43
CA ASP A 135 24.53 13.77 -12.11
C ASP A 135 25.08 15.00 -12.86
N ILE A 136 26.04 15.72 -12.27
CA ILE A 136 26.71 16.85 -12.94
C ILE A 136 27.46 16.36 -14.19
N LYS A 137 28.20 15.22 -14.09
CA LYS A 137 28.87 14.61 -15.23
C LYS A 137 27.87 14.19 -16.31
N ASN A 138 26.82 13.46 -15.93
CA ASN A 138 25.77 13.02 -16.85
C ASN A 138 25.09 14.20 -17.55
N TYR A 139 24.78 15.27 -16.80
CA TYR A 139 24.21 16.50 -17.37
C TYR A 139 25.11 17.11 -18.46
N ASN A 140 26.41 17.22 -18.17
CA ASN A 140 27.36 17.78 -19.13
C ASN A 140 27.55 16.87 -20.38
N GLU A 141 27.31 15.57 -20.24
CA GLU A 141 27.37 14.59 -21.34
C GLU A 141 25.99 14.37 -22.01
N ASN A 142 24.97 15.15 -21.68
CA ASN A 142 23.58 14.99 -22.13
C ASN A 142 22.99 13.58 -21.84
N LYS A 143 23.42 12.97 -20.74
CA LYS A 143 22.90 11.70 -20.24
C LYS A 143 21.82 11.91 -19.19
N PRO A 144 20.93 10.92 -18.95
CA PRO A 144 19.93 10.99 -17.90
C PRO A 144 20.56 11.21 -16.52
N VAL A 145 19.96 12.10 -15.73
CA VAL A 145 20.34 12.36 -14.33
C VAL A 145 19.38 11.67 -13.36
N SER A 146 19.87 11.40 -12.15
CA SER A 146 19.02 10.80 -11.11
C SER A 146 17.95 11.77 -10.59
N LEU A 147 16.99 11.24 -9.85
CA LEU A 147 15.98 12.08 -9.19
C LEU A 147 16.49 12.82 -7.95
N LEU A 148 17.78 12.72 -7.60
CA LEU A 148 18.35 13.34 -6.41
C LEU A 148 18.04 14.85 -6.34
N ALA A 149 18.29 15.58 -7.42
CA ALA A 149 18.07 17.02 -7.46
C ALA A 149 16.61 17.43 -7.21
N LYS A 150 15.62 16.58 -7.56
CA LYS A 150 14.19 16.79 -7.25
C LYS A 150 13.95 16.81 -5.75
N TRP A 151 14.62 15.95 -4.98
CA TRP A 151 14.38 15.77 -3.56
C TRP A 151 15.26 16.64 -2.66
N LEU A 152 16.42 17.07 -3.11
CA LEU A 152 17.30 17.96 -2.36
C LEU A 152 16.55 19.26 -2.01
N PRO A 153 16.66 19.76 -0.76
CA PRO A 153 15.97 20.98 -0.33
C PRO A 153 16.53 22.22 -1.05
N SER A 154 15.65 23.16 -1.38
CA SER A 154 16.06 24.45 -1.97
C SER A 154 16.48 25.44 -0.88
N ILE A 155 17.50 26.26 -1.14
CA ILE A 155 17.87 27.38 -0.29
C ILE A 155 16.87 28.53 -0.54
N LYS A 156 15.98 28.79 0.43
CA LYS A 156 15.00 29.90 0.42
C LYS A 156 15.22 30.82 1.63
N THR A 157 15.00 32.10 1.45
CA THR A 157 15.39 33.17 2.39
C THR A 157 14.63 33.21 3.72
N HIS A 158 13.47 32.50 3.88
CA HIS A 158 12.60 32.68 5.06
C HIS A 158 11.94 31.40 5.60
N ASN A 159 12.59 30.19 5.53
CA ASN A 159 11.95 28.96 6.00
C ASN A 159 12.95 28.06 6.76
N LYS A 160 12.50 27.32 7.80
CA LYS A 160 13.28 26.30 8.53
C LYS A 160 13.95 25.26 7.62
N LYS A 161 13.36 24.95 6.46
CA LYS A 161 13.99 24.11 5.41
C LYS A 161 15.25 24.75 4.82
N ASN A 162 15.44 26.06 4.96
CA ASN A 162 16.63 26.75 4.51
C ASN A 162 17.88 26.35 5.31
N TYR A 163 17.74 26.21 6.64
CA TYR A 163 18.87 25.80 7.48
C TYR A 163 19.45 24.46 7.05
N PHE A 164 18.59 23.48 6.77
CA PHE A 164 19.03 22.15 6.29
C PHE A 164 19.72 22.26 4.93
N ALA A 165 19.17 23.02 3.98
CA ALA A 165 19.76 23.22 2.66
C ALA A 165 21.13 23.90 2.73
N VAL A 166 21.30 24.88 3.61
CA VAL A 166 22.58 25.57 3.84
C VAL A 166 23.61 24.64 4.49
N LYS A 167 23.20 23.87 5.53
CA LYS A 167 24.05 22.83 6.14
C LYS A 167 24.52 21.83 5.11
N LEU A 168 23.60 21.36 4.25
CA LEU A 168 23.90 20.39 3.19
C LEU A 168 24.87 20.97 2.15
N ALA A 169 24.66 22.20 1.65
CA ALA A 169 25.58 22.85 0.73
C ALA A 169 26.99 22.93 1.32
N LYS A 170 27.11 23.36 2.58
CA LYS A 170 28.39 23.43 3.29
C LYS A 170 29.06 22.05 3.41
N LYS A 171 28.31 21.00 3.76
CA LYS A 171 28.81 19.62 3.84
C LYS A 171 29.24 19.05 2.49
N LEU A 172 28.64 19.54 1.40
CA LEU A 172 29.03 19.18 0.02
C LEU A 172 30.20 20.04 -0.50
N ASN A 173 30.77 20.93 0.30
CA ASN A 173 31.81 21.91 -0.06
C ASN A 173 31.36 22.84 -1.21
N LEU A 174 30.10 23.27 -1.20
CA LEU A 174 29.51 24.19 -2.16
C LEU A 174 29.12 25.49 -1.47
N THR A 175 29.33 26.61 -2.15
CA THR A 175 28.66 27.87 -1.77
C THR A 175 27.17 27.77 -2.03
N GLU A 176 26.36 28.56 -1.33
CA GLU A 176 24.91 28.61 -1.56
C GLU A 176 24.54 28.96 -3.01
N LYS A 177 25.35 29.79 -3.67
CA LYS A 177 25.17 30.18 -5.07
C LYS A 177 25.43 29.00 -6.01
N GLU A 178 26.50 28.26 -5.80
CA GLU A 178 26.83 27.06 -6.58
C GLU A 178 25.77 25.97 -6.39
N TYR A 179 25.39 25.71 -5.15
CA TYR A 179 24.35 24.74 -4.84
C TYR A 179 23.04 25.05 -5.58
N ARG A 180 22.57 26.32 -5.51
CA ARG A 180 21.36 26.75 -6.24
C ARG A 180 21.50 26.59 -7.74
N LYS A 181 22.66 26.98 -8.32
CA LYS A 181 22.93 26.87 -9.76
C LYS A 181 22.94 25.42 -10.24
N ILE A 182 23.57 24.52 -9.48
CA ILE A 182 23.60 23.08 -9.77
C ILE A 182 22.20 22.50 -9.74
N LEU A 183 21.46 22.72 -8.65
CA LEU A 183 20.10 22.18 -8.54
C LEU A 183 19.16 22.71 -9.61
N SER A 184 19.28 23.99 -10.00
CA SER A 184 18.46 24.55 -11.08
C SER A 184 18.73 23.82 -12.39
N LYS A 185 19.99 23.67 -12.79
CA LYS A 185 20.37 22.97 -14.02
C LYS A 185 19.89 21.51 -14.05
N LEU A 186 20.12 20.78 -12.97
CA LEU A 186 19.71 19.36 -12.89
C LEU A 186 18.20 19.19 -12.89
N ARG A 187 17.46 20.11 -12.21
CA ARG A 187 16.00 20.12 -12.24
C ARG A 187 15.43 20.50 -13.59
N ASP A 188 16.15 21.34 -14.33
CA ASP A 188 15.79 21.70 -15.70
C ASP A 188 15.88 20.49 -16.62
N SER A 189 16.94 19.67 -16.51
CA SER A 189 17.09 18.46 -17.31
C SER A 189 16.10 17.35 -16.95
N LEU A 190 15.56 17.36 -15.72
CA LEU A 190 14.57 16.36 -15.30
C LEU A 190 13.16 16.62 -15.86
N ASN A 191 12.92 17.78 -16.47
CA ASN A 191 11.62 18.19 -17.02
C ASN A 191 10.43 17.88 -16.06
N ILE A 192 10.63 18.19 -14.76
CA ILE A 192 9.64 17.86 -13.73
C ILE A 192 8.42 18.80 -13.82
N VAL A 193 7.23 18.21 -13.68
CA VAL A 193 5.95 18.92 -13.76
C VAL A 193 5.86 20.11 -12.78
N GLU A 194 6.44 19.98 -11.60
CA GLU A 194 6.48 21.02 -10.57
C GLU A 194 7.20 22.31 -11.02
N LYS A 195 8.14 22.22 -11.95
CA LYS A 195 8.82 23.37 -12.54
C LYS A 195 7.87 24.15 -13.45
N HIS A 196 7.20 23.46 -14.37
CA HIS A 196 6.22 24.09 -15.26
C HIS A 196 5.08 24.75 -14.49
N ILE A 197 4.59 24.07 -13.42
CA ILE A 197 3.59 24.64 -12.53
C ILE A 197 4.10 25.93 -11.85
N THR A 198 5.33 25.92 -11.35
CA THR A 198 5.95 27.07 -10.68
C THR A 198 6.13 28.26 -11.63
N ASN A 199 6.49 27.99 -12.88
CA ASN A 199 6.69 28.99 -13.91
C ASN A 199 5.37 29.42 -14.59
N LYS A 200 4.25 28.76 -14.29
CA LYS A 200 2.95 28.93 -14.94
C LYS A 200 2.95 28.58 -16.44
N GLU A 201 3.84 27.70 -16.85
CA GLU A 201 4.02 27.22 -18.22
C GLU A 201 3.22 25.92 -18.44
N TYR A 202 1.89 25.99 -18.24
CA TYR A 202 1.02 24.80 -18.29
C TYR A 202 0.99 24.18 -19.68
N GLU A 203 1.14 24.97 -20.73
CA GLU A 203 1.20 24.54 -22.13
C GLU A 203 2.39 23.63 -22.45
N LYS A 204 3.44 23.66 -21.62
CA LYS A 204 4.63 22.79 -21.77
C LYS A 204 4.48 21.44 -21.06
N ILE A 205 3.40 21.24 -20.29
CA ILE A 205 3.18 19.98 -19.58
C ILE A 205 2.72 18.92 -20.56
N GLU A 206 3.50 17.85 -20.67
CA GLU A 206 3.13 16.63 -21.37
C GLU A 206 2.40 15.68 -20.40
N TYR A 207 1.08 15.72 -20.36
CA TYR A 207 0.28 14.99 -19.39
C TYR A 207 0.53 13.48 -19.37
N ILE A 208 0.84 12.88 -20.52
CA ILE A 208 1.16 11.44 -20.63
C ILE A 208 2.45 11.05 -19.87
N SER A 209 3.36 12.00 -19.69
CA SER A 209 4.64 11.80 -18.98
C SER A 209 4.54 12.11 -17.48
N VAL A 210 3.42 12.72 -17.03
CA VAL A 210 3.24 13.08 -15.62
C VAL A 210 3.13 11.82 -14.76
N PRO A 211 3.98 11.67 -13.71
CA PRO A 211 3.89 10.51 -12.82
C PRO A 211 2.51 10.40 -12.15
N SER A 212 2.00 9.19 -12.00
CA SER A 212 0.64 8.91 -11.50
C SER A 212 0.31 9.63 -10.18
N LYS A 213 1.23 9.64 -9.21
CA LYS A 213 1.04 10.38 -7.94
C LYS A 213 1.04 11.91 -8.12
N ALA A 214 1.79 12.43 -9.08
CA ALA A 214 1.77 13.85 -9.42
C ALA A 214 0.45 14.21 -10.12
N MET A 215 -0.05 13.33 -11.00
CA MET A 215 -1.36 13.47 -11.63
C MET A 215 -2.47 13.59 -10.58
N VAL A 216 -2.52 12.67 -9.62
CA VAL A 216 -3.49 12.72 -8.50
C VAL A 216 -3.36 14.02 -7.71
N LYS A 217 -2.13 14.44 -7.41
CA LYS A 217 -1.86 15.66 -6.62
C LYS A 217 -2.27 16.95 -7.31
N TYR A 218 -2.03 17.05 -8.62
CA TYR A 218 -2.17 18.32 -9.35
C TYR A 218 -3.41 18.35 -10.27
N LYS A 219 -4.23 17.29 -10.33
CA LYS A 219 -5.40 17.21 -11.19
C LYS A 219 -6.32 18.44 -11.11
N ASN A 220 -6.61 18.93 -9.90
CA ASN A 220 -7.48 20.09 -9.70
C ASN A 220 -6.85 21.38 -10.28
N LEU A 221 -5.52 21.50 -10.18
CA LEU A 221 -4.80 22.62 -10.77
C LEU A 221 -4.87 22.55 -12.30
N PHE A 222 -4.74 21.36 -12.89
CA PHE A 222 -4.83 21.15 -14.33
C PHE A 222 -6.23 21.46 -14.85
N PHE A 223 -7.29 20.98 -14.18
CA PHE A 223 -8.66 21.35 -14.50
C PHE A 223 -8.93 22.85 -14.42
N THR A 224 -8.24 23.58 -13.51
CA THR A 224 -8.47 25.02 -13.31
C THR A 224 -7.63 25.89 -14.25
N LYS A 225 -6.41 25.48 -14.60
CA LYS A 225 -5.43 26.31 -15.30
C LYS A 225 -5.16 25.91 -16.74
N ASP A 226 -5.52 24.69 -17.14
CA ASP A 226 -5.32 24.16 -18.49
C ASP A 226 -6.46 23.19 -18.87
N GLU A 227 -7.69 23.63 -18.60
CA GLU A 227 -8.90 22.80 -18.66
C GLU A 227 -9.10 22.10 -20.01
N VAL A 228 -8.93 22.84 -21.10
CA VAL A 228 -9.19 22.31 -22.46
C VAL A 228 -8.22 21.18 -22.78
N ARG A 229 -6.89 21.45 -22.72
CA ARG A 229 -5.87 20.43 -23.01
C ARG A 229 -5.94 19.25 -22.03
N PHE A 230 -6.27 19.51 -20.77
CA PHE A 230 -6.36 18.43 -19.78
C PHE A 230 -7.57 17.52 -20.03
N LYS A 231 -8.71 18.07 -20.48
CA LYS A 231 -9.87 17.27 -20.90
C LYS A 231 -9.58 16.46 -22.17
N GLU A 232 -8.95 17.08 -23.17
CA GLU A 232 -8.50 16.39 -24.38
C GLU A 232 -7.57 15.22 -24.04
N PHE A 233 -6.60 15.43 -23.15
CA PHE A 233 -5.73 14.38 -22.66
C PHE A 233 -6.50 13.21 -22.01
N ILE A 234 -7.54 13.48 -21.20
CA ILE A 234 -8.35 12.42 -20.58
C ILE A 234 -9.07 11.59 -21.64
N GLU A 235 -9.58 12.21 -22.71
CA GLU A 235 -10.20 11.49 -23.81
C GLU A 235 -9.17 10.65 -24.59
N GLU A 236 -8.03 11.23 -24.94
CA GLU A 236 -6.93 10.50 -25.59
C GLU A 236 -6.38 9.37 -24.72
N LEU A 237 -6.40 9.54 -23.39
CA LEU A 237 -5.94 8.52 -22.45
C LEU A 237 -6.80 7.25 -22.57
N LYS A 238 -8.07 7.32 -22.89
CA LYS A 238 -8.95 6.14 -23.06
C LYS A 238 -8.40 5.16 -24.09
N ASP A 239 -7.81 5.66 -25.17
CA ASP A 239 -7.29 4.85 -26.27
C ASP A 239 -5.77 4.59 -26.16
N SER A 240 -5.07 5.32 -25.31
CA SER A 240 -3.62 5.20 -25.16
C SER A 240 -3.20 3.87 -24.54
N LYS A 241 -2.25 3.18 -25.16
CA LYS A 241 -1.57 1.99 -24.59
C LYS A 241 -0.34 2.35 -23.73
N LYS A 242 0.09 3.61 -23.73
CA LYS A 242 1.34 4.04 -23.10
C LYS A 242 1.19 4.36 -21.61
N ALA A 243 0.04 4.89 -21.21
CA ALA A 243 -0.17 5.29 -19.82
C ALA A 243 -0.56 4.08 -18.94
N LYS A 244 0.21 3.85 -17.87
CA LYS A 244 -0.07 2.85 -16.85
C LYS A 244 -0.08 3.52 -15.48
N TYR A 245 -1.08 3.20 -14.68
CA TYR A 245 -1.26 3.76 -13.33
C TYR A 245 -0.97 2.75 -12.23
N ASP A 246 -0.12 1.76 -12.51
CA ASP A 246 0.26 0.68 -11.59
C ASP A 246 1.03 1.15 -10.35
N ASN A 247 1.58 2.37 -10.37
CA ASN A 247 2.26 2.98 -9.24
C ASN A 247 1.31 3.67 -8.24
N LEU A 248 0.01 3.69 -8.52
CA LEU A 248 -0.99 4.07 -7.53
C LEU A 248 -1.31 2.88 -6.63
N PHE A 249 -1.49 3.15 -5.36
CA PHE A 249 -2.06 2.15 -4.45
C PHE A 249 -3.57 2.06 -4.68
N MET A 250 -4.15 0.93 -4.32
CA MET A 250 -5.57 0.69 -4.57
C MET A 250 -6.46 1.71 -3.87
N ASN A 251 -6.11 2.10 -2.65
CA ASN A 251 -6.82 3.15 -1.92
C ASN A 251 -6.81 4.52 -2.61
N ASP A 252 -5.83 4.84 -3.46
CA ASP A 252 -5.79 6.15 -4.13
C ASP A 252 -7.02 6.39 -5.01
N PHE A 253 -7.56 5.34 -5.63
CA PHE A 253 -8.72 5.44 -6.52
C PHE A 253 -10.02 5.71 -5.75
N ALA A 254 -10.32 4.89 -4.75
CA ALA A 254 -11.49 5.11 -3.91
C ALA A 254 -11.39 6.44 -3.16
N LYS A 255 -10.21 6.76 -2.61
CA LYS A 255 -9.97 8.04 -1.94
C LYS A 255 -10.24 9.24 -2.84
N MET A 256 -9.73 9.23 -4.07
CA MET A 256 -10.00 10.34 -5.02
C MET A 256 -11.48 10.53 -5.23
N TYR A 257 -12.24 9.44 -5.32
CA TYR A 257 -13.67 9.50 -5.54
C TYR A 257 -14.42 9.97 -4.29
N LEU A 258 -14.13 9.41 -3.13
CA LEU A 258 -14.74 9.78 -1.86
C LEU A 258 -14.42 11.23 -1.46
N ASP A 259 -13.18 11.68 -1.66
CA ASP A 259 -12.79 13.09 -1.45
C ASP A 259 -13.60 14.03 -2.37
N ASN A 260 -13.96 13.60 -3.58
CA ASN A 260 -14.82 14.38 -4.47
C ASN A 260 -16.25 14.47 -4.00
N LEU A 261 -16.83 13.36 -3.52
CA LEU A 261 -18.16 13.35 -2.90
C LEU A 261 -18.22 14.32 -1.73
N MET A 262 -17.19 14.33 -0.87
CA MET A 262 -17.11 15.27 0.26
C MET A 262 -17.07 16.74 -0.19
N LYS A 263 -16.42 17.07 -1.30
CA LYS A 263 -16.37 18.46 -1.83
C LYS A 263 -17.74 18.98 -2.26
N ILE A 264 -18.65 18.11 -2.67
CA ILE A 264 -20.03 18.46 -3.04
C ILE A 264 -21.00 18.27 -1.87
N GLY A 265 -20.48 18.09 -0.64
CA GLY A 265 -21.28 17.99 0.58
C GLY A 265 -21.80 16.60 0.89
N ILE A 266 -21.36 15.56 0.19
CA ILE A 266 -21.78 14.18 0.43
C ILE A 266 -20.75 13.49 1.31
N ASN A 267 -21.11 13.15 2.55
CA ASN A 267 -20.30 12.31 3.42
C ASN A 267 -20.73 10.84 3.25
N TYR A 268 -19.90 10.08 2.56
CA TYR A 268 -20.17 8.69 2.19
C TYR A 268 -20.51 7.78 3.37
N PHE A 269 -19.95 8.03 4.56
CA PHE A 269 -20.16 7.20 5.74
C PHE A 269 -21.39 7.62 6.58
N TYR A 270 -21.73 8.90 6.59
CA TYR A 270 -22.82 9.42 7.44
C TYR A 270 -24.16 9.56 6.71
N GLU A 271 -24.17 9.68 5.38
CA GLU A 271 -25.36 10.09 4.62
C GLU A 271 -26.01 8.96 3.82
N ARG A 272 -25.99 7.77 4.34
CA ARG A 272 -26.60 6.62 3.67
C ARG A 272 -28.12 6.75 3.48
N THR A 273 -28.80 7.36 4.43
CA THR A 273 -30.22 7.71 4.31
C THR A 273 -30.49 8.75 3.22
N ILE A 274 -29.47 9.55 2.89
CA ILE A 274 -29.51 10.55 1.83
C ILE A 274 -29.11 9.95 0.47
N LYS A 275 -28.51 8.76 0.43
CA LYS A 275 -28.07 8.12 -0.84
C LYS A 275 -29.25 7.91 -1.79
N GLU A 276 -30.41 7.55 -1.30
CA GLU A 276 -31.63 7.42 -2.09
C GLU A 276 -32.19 8.80 -2.47
N ALA A 277 -32.12 9.77 -1.58
CA ALA A 277 -32.47 11.16 -1.85
C ALA A 277 -31.48 11.80 -2.84
N CYS A 278 -30.16 11.60 -2.69
CA CYS A 278 -29.16 12.09 -3.66
C CYS A 278 -29.28 11.40 -5.02
N ARG A 279 -29.55 10.10 -5.09
CA ARG A 279 -29.79 9.38 -6.34
C ARG A 279 -31.03 9.90 -7.07
N LEU A 280 -32.09 10.24 -6.34
CA LEU A 280 -33.29 10.89 -6.89
C LEU A 280 -33.00 12.36 -7.26
N LEU A 281 -32.20 13.07 -6.48
CA LEU A 281 -31.80 14.46 -6.73
C LEU A 281 -30.83 14.59 -7.91
N PHE A 282 -29.88 13.67 -8.06
CA PHE A 282 -28.92 13.70 -9.18
C PHE A 282 -29.56 13.25 -10.49
N ASN A 283 -30.62 12.43 -10.46
CA ASN A 283 -31.19 11.89 -11.69
C ASN A 283 -32.25 12.76 -12.36
N ASN A 284 -33.01 13.64 -11.69
CA ASN A 284 -34.12 14.35 -12.39
C ASN A 284 -34.60 15.70 -11.86
N PHE A 285 -34.22 16.23 -10.70
CA PHE A 285 -34.93 17.40 -10.17
C PHE A 285 -34.11 18.66 -9.92
N PHE A 286 -32.79 18.57 -9.68
CA PHE A 286 -32.00 19.70 -9.17
C PHE A 286 -31.07 20.39 -10.18
N LEU A 287 -30.94 19.89 -11.39
CA LEU A 287 -30.00 20.46 -12.37
C LEU A 287 -30.50 21.77 -13.02
N LYS A 288 -31.77 22.10 -12.87
CA LYS A 288 -32.32 23.31 -13.49
C LYS A 288 -32.28 24.59 -12.63
N ASP A 289 -32.21 24.42 -11.29
CA ASP A 289 -32.31 25.54 -10.34
C ASP A 289 -31.06 25.75 -9.48
N LEU A 290 -29.93 25.11 -9.83
CA LEU A 290 -28.67 25.30 -9.13
C LEU A 290 -28.02 26.62 -9.55
N GLU A 291 -27.58 27.43 -8.56
CA GLU A 291 -26.74 28.60 -8.78
C GLU A 291 -25.51 28.23 -9.64
N GLU A 292 -24.98 29.17 -10.40
CA GLU A 292 -23.86 29.00 -11.33
C GLU A 292 -22.65 28.28 -10.70
N ASN A 293 -22.35 28.60 -9.45
CA ASN A 293 -21.28 27.94 -8.66
C ASN A 293 -21.52 26.43 -8.45
N SER A 294 -22.76 26.02 -8.29
CA SER A 294 -23.12 24.59 -8.10
C SER A 294 -23.02 23.82 -9.41
N GLN A 295 -23.30 24.46 -10.55
CA GLN A 295 -23.12 23.86 -11.88
C GLN A 295 -21.63 23.61 -12.18
N ILE A 296 -20.75 24.55 -11.82
CA ILE A 296 -19.29 24.41 -11.94
C ILE A 296 -18.79 23.25 -11.08
N LEU A 297 -19.26 23.13 -9.82
CA LEU A 297 -18.89 22.02 -8.93
C LEU A 297 -19.32 20.65 -9.50
N LEU A 298 -20.54 20.57 -10.02
CA LEU A 298 -21.03 19.34 -10.67
C LEU A 298 -20.25 18.97 -11.93
N GLN A 299 -19.88 19.97 -12.74
CA GLN A 299 -19.07 19.71 -13.92
C GLN A 299 -17.66 19.23 -13.53
N ASN A 300 -17.06 19.83 -12.53
CA ASN A 300 -15.78 19.38 -12.00
C ASN A 300 -15.86 17.96 -11.43
N PHE A 301 -16.90 17.64 -10.71
CA PHE A 301 -17.16 16.28 -10.22
C PHE A 301 -17.24 15.25 -11.36
N LYS A 302 -18.00 15.54 -12.43
CA LYS A 302 -18.08 14.67 -13.60
C LYS A 302 -16.72 14.47 -14.29
N ASN A 303 -15.95 15.54 -14.42
CA ASN A 303 -14.62 15.49 -15.03
C ASN A 303 -13.65 14.63 -14.19
N GLU A 304 -13.66 14.79 -12.86
CA GLU A 304 -12.85 14.00 -11.96
C GLU A 304 -13.29 12.52 -11.96
N LYS A 305 -14.60 12.24 -12.00
CA LYS A 305 -15.15 10.88 -12.12
C LYS A 305 -14.65 10.20 -13.40
N ASN A 306 -14.69 10.90 -14.54
CA ASN A 306 -14.17 10.39 -15.81
C ASN A 306 -12.66 10.10 -15.75
N LEU A 307 -11.87 10.99 -15.15
CA LEU A 307 -10.43 10.77 -14.96
C LEU A 307 -10.15 9.52 -14.10
N ILE A 308 -10.84 9.36 -12.97
CA ILE A 308 -10.66 8.23 -12.06
C ILE A 308 -10.96 6.91 -12.77
N ASN A 309 -12.10 6.83 -13.47
CA ASN A 309 -12.51 5.64 -14.20
C ASN A 309 -11.54 5.31 -15.34
N THR A 310 -11.05 6.32 -16.05
CA THR A 310 -10.05 6.13 -17.10
C THR A 310 -8.72 5.62 -16.53
N MET A 311 -8.24 6.20 -15.42
CA MET A 311 -7.01 5.74 -14.75
C MET A 311 -7.17 4.32 -14.19
N TRP A 312 -8.34 3.96 -13.67
CA TRP A 312 -8.64 2.60 -13.20
C TRP A 312 -8.51 1.57 -14.32
N LYS A 313 -9.14 1.83 -15.48
CA LYS A 313 -9.09 0.95 -16.66
C LYS A 313 -7.68 0.78 -17.24
N LYS A 314 -6.77 1.73 -16.97
CA LYS A 314 -5.36 1.68 -17.44
C LYS A 314 -4.42 0.91 -16.53
N GLN A 315 -4.90 0.31 -15.46
CA GLN A 315 -4.08 -0.56 -14.65
C GLN A 315 -3.78 -1.87 -15.36
N SER A 316 -2.57 -2.42 -15.14
CA SER A 316 -2.24 -3.77 -15.61
C SER A 316 -3.15 -4.79 -14.94
N LYS A 317 -3.61 -5.76 -15.71
CA LYS A 317 -4.43 -6.86 -15.22
C LYS A 317 -3.54 -7.93 -14.59
N ILE A 318 -4.03 -8.52 -13.50
CA ILE A 318 -3.49 -9.72 -12.88
C ILE A 318 -4.64 -10.72 -12.91
N GLU A 319 -4.56 -11.71 -13.79
CA GLU A 319 -5.61 -12.70 -14.00
C GLU A 319 -5.42 -13.90 -13.08
N PHE A 320 -6.52 -14.51 -12.64
CA PHE A 320 -6.55 -15.66 -11.75
C PHE A 320 -7.19 -16.84 -12.48
N ASP A 321 -6.49 -17.97 -12.52
CA ASP A 321 -7.01 -19.20 -13.11
C ASP A 321 -7.71 -20.10 -12.06
N LYS A 322 -7.78 -19.66 -10.81
CA LYS A 322 -8.39 -20.34 -9.67
C LYS A 322 -9.79 -19.81 -9.37
N ASN A 323 -10.60 -20.62 -8.70
CA ASN A 323 -11.91 -20.23 -8.21
C ASN A 323 -11.75 -19.44 -6.89
N VAL A 324 -11.61 -18.12 -6.99
CA VAL A 324 -11.28 -17.21 -5.88
C VAL A 324 -12.50 -16.40 -5.45
N LEU A 325 -12.82 -16.44 -4.16
CA LEU A 325 -13.80 -15.55 -3.54
C LEU A 325 -13.09 -14.43 -2.79
N VAL A 326 -13.50 -13.19 -3.03
CA VAL A 326 -13.00 -12.02 -2.29
C VAL A 326 -14.02 -11.55 -1.28
N ILE A 327 -13.54 -11.24 -0.10
CA ILE A 327 -14.33 -10.78 1.04
C ILE A 327 -13.74 -9.47 1.54
N ALA A 328 -14.53 -8.40 1.51
CA ALA A 328 -14.13 -7.07 1.96
C ALA A 328 -14.82 -6.72 3.27
N ASP A 329 -14.03 -6.40 4.27
CA ASP A 329 -14.48 -5.85 5.53
C ASP A 329 -14.95 -4.40 5.35
N THR A 330 -16.17 -4.13 5.80
CA THR A 330 -16.78 -2.79 5.76
C THR A 330 -17.23 -2.33 7.15
N SER A 331 -16.70 -2.95 8.22
CA SER A 331 -16.98 -2.58 9.61
C SER A 331 -16.53 -1.16 9.94
N GLY A 332 -16.99 -0.64 11.07
CA GLY A 332 -16.70 0.74 11.48
C GLY A 332 -15.20 1.03 11.69
N SER A 333 -14.41 0.04 12.14
CA SER A 333 -12.96 0.16 12.33
C SER A 333 -12.19 0.35 11.02
N MET A 334 -12.79 -0.01 9.89
CA MET A 334 -12.22 0.13 8.55
C MET A 334 -12.32 1.57 8.00
N GLU A 335 -12.92 2.52 8.69
CA GLU A 335 -13.10 3.89 8.17
C GLU A 335 -11.79 4.51 7.63
N GLY A 336 -11.86 5.15 6.46
CA GLY A 336 -10.75 5.80 5.77
C GLY A 336 -9.93 4.86 4.88
N THR A 337 -8.61 4.94 4.98
CA THR A 337 -7.70 4.19 4.08
C THR A 337 -7.89 2.67 4.08
N PRO A 338 -8.17 1.99 5.21
CA PRO A 338 -8.47 0.56 5.20
C PRO A 338 -9.68 0.22 4.32
N PHE A 339 -10.79 0.94 4.49
CA PHE A 339 -11.99 0.78 3.66
C PHE A 339 -11.73 1.07 2.19
N GLU A 340 -11.09 2.21 1.89
CA GLU A 340 -10.70 2.59 0.53
C GLU A 340 -9.89 1.48 -0.16
N THR A 341 -8.99 0.85 0.60
CA THR A 341 -8.14 -0.25 0.10
C THR A 341 -8.95 -1.52 -0.11
N ALA A 342 -9.73 -1.93 0.89
CA ALA A 342 -10.49 -3.18 0.86
C ALA A 342 -11.46 -3.22 -0.33
N ILE A 343 -12.23 -2.14 -0.51
CA ILE A 343 -13.19 -2.04 -1.61
C ILE A 343 -12.48 -1.99 -2.98
N SER A 344 -11.42 -1.19 -3.10
CA SER A 344 -10.70 -1.11 -4.38
C SER A 344 -10.03 -2.43 -4.75
N LEU A 345 -9.45 -3.15 -3.79
CA LEU A 345 -8.89 -4.49 -4.02
C LEU A 345 -9.99 -5.50 -4.37
N ALA A 346 -11.13 -5.48 -3.66
CA ALA A 346 -12.24 -6.39 -3.95
C ALA A 346 -12.78 -6.19 -5.37
N ILE A 347 -12.98 -4.95 -5.79
CA ILE A 347 -13.38 -4.62 -7.17
C ILE A 347 -12.31 -5.10 -8.16
N TYR A 348 -11.03 -4.78 -7.90
CA TYR A 348 -9.93 -5.16 -8.79
C TYR A 348 -9.82 -6.68 -8.95
N ILE A 349 -9.86 -7.43 -7.86
CA ILE A 349 -9.73 -8.89 -7.86
C ILE A 349 -10.94 -9.52 -8.55
N SER A 350 -12.16 -9.10 -8.22
CA SER A 350 -13.38 -9.65 -8.84
C SER A 350 -13.48 -9.34 -10.34
N GLN A 351 -13.03 -8.17 -10.80
CA GLN A 351 -12.97 -7.83 -12.24
C GLN A 351 -11.97 -8.69 -13.03
N ASN A 352 -10.89 -9.13 -12.38
CA ASN A 352 -9.84 -9.93 -13.00
C ASN A 352 -9.98 -11.44 -12.71
N ASN A 353 -11.03 -11.85 -12.02
CA ASN A 353 -11.34 -13.25 -11.73
C ASN A 353 -11.86 -13.94 -13.00
N LYS A 354 -11.30 -15.10 -13.32
CA LYS A 354 -11.76 -15.92 -14.46
C LYS A 354 -12.91 -16.86 -14.10
N SER A 355 -13.18 -17.08 -12.82
CA SER A 355 -14.33 -17.86 -12.37
C SER A 355 -15.63 -17.22 -12.82
N GLU A 356 -16.49 -17.95 -13.52
CA GLU A 356 -17.81 -17.46 -13.94
C GLU A 356 -18.69 -17.13 -12.74
N GLU A 357 -18.57 -17.89 -11.66
CA GLU A 357 -19.35 -17.70 -10.43
C GLU A 357 -18.96 -16.43 -9.70
N TRP A 358 -17.66 -16.10 -9.61
CA TRP A 358 -17.15 -15.01 -8.76
C TRP A 358 -16.61 -13.81 -9.55
N ARG A 359 -16.74 -13.80 -10.87
CA ARG A 359 -16.42 -12.62 -11.68
C ARG A 359 -17.43 -11.51 -11.44
N ASN A 360 -16.93 -10.30 -11.19
CA ASN A 360 -17.73 -9.12 -10.88
C ASN A 360 -18.63 -9.30 -9.65
N LYS A 361 -18.22 -10.18 -8.74
CA LYS A 361 -18.89 -10.42 -7.46
C LYS A 361 -17.86 -10.47 -6.33
N PHE A 362 -18.24 -10.01 -5.18
CA PHE A 362 -17.51 -10.19 -3.93
C PHE A 362 -18.46 -10.13 -2.74
N ILE A 363 -18.00 -10.59 -1.61
CA ILE A 363 -18.75 -10.50 -0.36
C ILE A 363 -18.27 -9.28 0.42
N ILE A 364 -19.20 -8.50 0.92
CA ILE A 364 -18.96 -7.50 1.95
C ILE A 364 -19.48 -8.03 3.28
N PHE A 365 -18.76 -7.76 4.34
CA PHE A 365 -19.22 -8.15 5.68
C PHE A 365 -18.96 -7.06 6.70
N SER A 366 -19.84 -7.03 7.68
CA SER A 366 -19.80 -6.25 8.89
C SER A 366 -20.56 -7.04 9.97
N SER A 367 -21.64 -6.51 10.55
CA SER A 367 -22.59 -7.28 11.36
C SER A 367 -23.38 -8.30 10.53
N ASP A 368 -23.45 -8.10 9.21
CA ASP A 368 -24.05 -9.04 8.25
C ASP A 368 -23.12 -9.33 7.08
N CYS A 369 -23.50 -10.31 6.26
CA CYS A 369 -22.73 -10.80 5.12
C CYS A 369 -23.59 -10.68 3.86
N ILE A 370 -23.18 -9.82 2.92
CA ILE A 370 -23.92 -9.52 1.70
C ILE A 370 -23.06 -9.85 0.48
N GLU A 371 -23.60 -10.66 -0.42
CA GLU A 371 -23.03 -10.85 -1.75
C GLU A 371 -23.38 -9.64 -2.62
N TYR A 372 -22.37 -8.98 -3.14
CA TYR A 372 -22.51 -7.84 -4.02
C TYR A 372 -22.02 -8.19 -5.41
N SER A 373 -22.89 -8.00 -6.41
CA SER A 373 -22.58 -8.20 -7.82
C SER A 373 -22.87 -6.94 -8.63
N TYR A 374 -22.15 -6.77 -9.74
CA TYR A 374 -22.28 -5.61 -10.61
C TYR A 374 -22.03 -6.00 -12.07
N ASP A 375 -22.50 -5.17 -13.01
CA ASP A 375 -22.34 -5.41 -14.44
C ASP A 375 -20.86 -5.36 -14.85
N LYS A 376 -20.47 -6.22 -15.81
CA LYS A 376 -19.11 -6.29 -16.35
C LYS A 376 -18.59 -4.96 -16.92
N ASP A 377 -19.49 -4.12 -17.40
CA ASP A 377 -19.19 -2.82 -18.02
C ASP A 377 -19.35 -1.66 -17.03
N ALA A 378 -19.68 -1.94 -15.75
CA ALA A 378 -19.83 -0.92 -14.73
C ALA A 378 -18.52 -0.17 -14.49
N GLU A 379 -18.62 1.14 -14.39
CA GLU A 379 -17.49 2.00 -14.06
C GLU A 379 -17.11 1.84 -12.58
N PHE A 380 -15.81 1.96 -12.26
CA PHE A 380 -15.31 1.82 -10.90
C PHE A 380 -16.07 2.68 -9.88
N THR A 381 -16.35 3.94 -10.24
CA THR A 381 -17.07 4.87 -9.37
C THR A 381 -18.53 4.47 -9.17
N ASP A 382 -19.18 3.91 -10.20
CA ASP A 382 -20.56 3.46 -10.11
C ASP A 382 -20.68 2.20 -9.25
N ILE A 383 -19.66 1.32 -9.30
CA ILE A 383 -19.58 0.16 -8.40
C ILE A 383 -19.54 0.63 -6.96
N ILE A 384 -18.67 1.62 -6.63
CA ILE A 384 -18.58 2.16 -5.25
C ILE A 384 -19.91 2.77 -4.82
N ASP A 385 -20.57 3.55 -5.67
CA ASP A 385 -21.85 4.19 -5.34
C ASP A 385 -22.96 3.21 -4.97
N ASN A 386 -22.89 1.99 -5.48
CA ASN A 386 -23.93 0.99 -5.29
C ASN A 386 -23.57 -0.10 -4.25
N ILE A 387 -22.39 -0.06 -3.63
CA ILE A 387 -22.04 -1.00 -2.56
C ILE A 387 -23.01 -0.86 -1.39
N PRO A 388 -23.71 -1.92 -0.95
CA PRO A 388 -24.59 -1.88 0.20
C PRO A 388 -23.77 -1.88 1.49
N LEU A 389 -23.44 -0.72 2.06
CA LEU A 389 -22.63 -0.63 3.28
C LEU A 389 -23.47 -0.85 4.54
N ILE A 390 -22.98 -1.66 5.45
CA ILE A 390 -23.44 -1.78 6.84
C ILE A 390 -22.20 -1.56 7.71
N ALA A 391 -22.06 -0.36 8.28
CA ALA A 391 -20.90 -0.02 9.11
C ALA A 391 -21.21 -0.33 10.58
N GLU A 392 -21.07 -1.59 10.98
CA GLU A 392 -21.29 -2.08 12.34
C GLU A 392 -20.10 -2.95 12.77
N ASN A 393 -20.36 -4.04 13.50
CA ASN A 393 -19.37 -4.99 14.01
C ASN A 393 -18.74 -5.87 12.93
N THR A 394 -17.70 -6.66 13.28
CA THR A 394 -16.88 -7.46 12.35
C THR A 394 -17.13 -8.95 12.50
N ASN A 395 -18.29 -9.44 12.05
CA ASN A 395 -18.72 -10.83 12.22
C ASN A 395 -18.27 -11.75 11.07
N ILE A 396 -17.03 -12.24 11.14
CA ILE A 396 -16.46 -13.16 10.15
C ILE A 396 -17.17 -14.53 10.10
N ASP A 397 -17.86 -14.93 11.17
CA ASP A 397 -18.58 -16.20 11.25
C ASP A 397 -19.72 -16.30 10.24
N LYS A 398 -20.42 -15.19 10.01
CA LYS A 398 -21.48 -15.15 8.99
C LYS A 398 -20.93 -15.44 7.59
N VAL A 399 -19.71 -15.02 7.33
CA VAL A 399 -19.04 -15.28 6.04
C VAL A 399 -18.78 -16.78 5.88
N PHE A 400 -18.10 -17.42 6.83
CA PHE A 400 -17.81 -18.85 6.75
C PHE A 400 -19.08 -19.70 6.74
N LYS A 401 -20.08 -19.32 7.53
CA LYS A 401 -21.38 -19.97 7.53
C LYS A 401 -22.06 -19.88 6.17
N LYS A 402 -22.02 -18.68 5.54
CA LYS A 402 -22.56 -18.49 4.18
C LYS A 402 -21.83 -19.36 3.17
N ILE A 403 -20.49 -19.38 3.17
CA ILE A 403 -19.70 -20.21 2.25
C ILE A 403 -20.08 -21.69 2.42
N LEU A 404 -20.13 -22.20 3.65
CA LEU A 404 -20.49 -23.59 3.92
C LEU A 404 -21.93 -23.92 3.47
N ASN A 405 -22.90 -23.08 3.81
CA ASN A 405 -24.29 -23.26 3.43
C ASN A 405 -24.46 -23.23 1.90
N ASP A 406 -23.85 -22.24 1.23
CA ASP A 406 -23.91 -22.13 -0.23
C ASP A 406 -23.26 -23.35 -0.92
N SER A 407 -22.16 -23.88 -0.37
CA SER A 407 -21.53 -25.11 -0.86
C SER A 407 -22.47 -26.32 -0.73
N ILE A 408 -23.19 -26.44 0.38
CA ILE A 408 -24.13 -27.55 0.64
C ILE A 408 -25.41 -27.42 -0.20
N GLU A 409 -26.04 -26.23 -0.17
CA GLU A 409 -27.39 -26.03 -0.72
C GLU A 409 -27.39 -25.84 -2.24
N LYS A 410 -26.37 -25.13 -2.78
CA LYS A 410 -26.30 -24.76 -4.19
C LYS A 410 -25.40 -25.70 -5.00
N ASN A 411 -24.73 -26.65 -4.35
CA ASN A 411 -23.74 -27.54 -4.96
C ASN A 411 -22.71 -26.76 -5.82
N LEU A 412 -22.25 -25.61 -5.28
CA LEU A 412 -21.28 -24.76 -5.98
C LEU A 412 -19.94 -25.46 -6.12
N PRO A 413 -19.17 -25.16 -7.17
CA PRO A 413 -17.79 -25.62 -7.29
C PRO A 413 -17.01 -25.23 -6.03
N GLN A 414 -16.19 -26.17 -5.55
CA GLN A 414 -15.33 -25.91 -4.41
C GLN A 414 -14.46 -24.67 -4.67
N LEU A 415 -14.43 -23.77 -3.70
CA LEU A 415 -13.52 -22.63 -3.73
C LEU A 415 -12.08 -23.11 -3.53
N ASP A 416 -11.19 -22.67 -4.41
CA ASP A 416 -9.76 -22.91 -4.23
C ASP A 416 -9.21 -22.00 -3.14
N GLU A 417 -9.58 -20.70 -3.19
CA GLU A 417 -9.04 -19.68 -2.32
C GLU A 417 -10.10 -18.65 -1.89
N VAL A 418 -9.95 -18.15 -0.69
CA VAL A 418 -10.73 -17.05 -0.13
C VAL A 418 -9.77 -15.94 0.30
N ILE A 419 -9.95 -14.73 -0.21
CA ILE A 419 -9.15 -13.55 0.15
C ILE A 419 -9.98 -12.66 1.07
N ILE A 420 -9.60 -12.57 2.34
CA ILE A 420 -10.25 -11.74 3.36
C ILE A 420 -9.43 -10.46 3.55
N ILE A 421 -10.00 -9.33 3.16
CA ILE A 421 -9.37 -8.01 3.26
C ILE A 421 -9.98 -7.26 4.44
N SER A 422 -9.22 -7.10 5.53
CA SER A 422 -9.72 -6.61 6.82
C SER A 422 -8.60 -5.97 7.64
N ASP A 423 -8.96 -5.34 8.76
CA ASP A 423 -8.03 -4.94 9.82
C ASP A 423 -7.70 -6.06 10.81
N MET A 424 -8.30 -7.24 10.62
CA MET A 424 -8.12 -8.44 11.45
C MET A 424 -8.70 -8.35 12.88
N GLU A 425 -9.51 -7.34 13.17
CA GLU A 425 -10.16 -7.14 14.50
C GLU A 425 -11.56 -7.78 14.51
N PHE A 426 -11.63 -9.10 14.34
CA PHE A 426 -12.87 -9.87 14.28
C PHE A 426 -13.61 -9.91 15.62
N ASP A 427 -14.95 -10.09 15.56
CA ASP A 427 -15.83 -10.19 16.73
C ASP A 427 -15.63 -11.50 17.49
N MET A 428 -15.87 -11.44 18.81
CA MET A 428 -15.97 -12.63 19.65
C MET A 428 -17.27 -13.38 19.37
N VAL A 429 -17.17 -14.70 19.21
CA VAL A 429 -18.33 -15.58 19.20
C VAL A 429 -18.50 -16.18 20.58
N GLN A 430 -19.71 -16.04 21.16
CA GLN A 430 -19.99 -16.32 22.60
C GLN A 430 -19.60 -17.74 23.02
N ASP A 431 -19.72 -18.73 22.15
CA ASP A 431 -19.49 -20.14 22.48
C ASP A 431 -18.05 -20.63 22.25
N ARG A 432 -17.09 -19.72 21.93
CA ARG A 432 -15.72 -20.07 21.50
C ARG A 432 -14.64 -19.32 22.28
N LYS A 433 -14.64 -19.50 23.59
CA LYS A 433 -13.76 -18.74 24.48
C LYS A 433 -12.26 -19.02 24.31
N ASP A 434 -11.90 -20.19 23.77
CA ASP A 434 -10.52 -20.71 23.76
C ASP A 434 -10.01 -21.17 22.38
N MET A 435 -10.74 -20.86 21.29
CA MET A 435 -10.40 -21.31 19.95
C MET A 435 -10.49 -20.14 18.95
N SER A 436 -9.48 -19.99 18.07
CA SER A 436 -9.55 -19.01 16.98
C SER A 436 -10.64 -19.35 15.96
N ASN A 437 -11.20 -18.34 15.31
CA ASN A 437 -12.24 -18.51 14.30
C ASN A 437 -11.79 -19.47 13.18
N PHE A 438 -10.54 -19.40 12.74
CA PHE A 438 -10.01 -20.29 11.72
C PHE A 438 -10.08 -21.79 12.12
N LYS A 439 -9.58 -22.13 13.32
CA LYS A 439 -9.59 -23.51 13.81
C LYS A 439 -11.00 -24.09 13.97
N TYR A 440 -11.91 -23.26 14.43
CA TYR A 440 -13.31 -23.65 14.55
C TYR A 440 -13.89 -23.98 13.17
N TRP A 441 -13.79 -23.07 12.19
CA TRP A 441 -14.38 -23.29 10.88
C TRP A 441 -13.74 -24.44 10.13
N LYS A 442 -12.44 -24.68 10.30
CA LYS A 442 -11.78 -25.89 9.77
C LYS A 442 -12.47 -27.17 10.29
N SER A 443 -12.83 -27.21 11.56
CA SER A 443 -13.55 -28.35 12.13
C SER A 443 -15.00 -28.44 11.66
N GLU A 444 -15.70 -27.31 11.46
CA GLU A 444 -17.09 -27.30 10.98
C GLU A 444 -17.19 -27.78 9.54
N PHE A 445 -16.34 -27.31 8.63
CA PHE A 445 -16.29 -27.78 7.26
C PHE A 445 -16.05 -29.30 7.19
N ALA A 446 -15.10 -29.81 7.98
CA ALA A 446 -14.81 -31.25 8.07
C ALA A 446 -16.02 -32.10 8.54
N LYS A 447 -16.87 -31.60 9.45
CA LYS A 447 -18.09 -32.30 9.88
C LYS A 447 -19.10 -32.49 8.75
N HIS A 448 -19.07 -31.62 7.74
CA HIS A 448 -19.94 -31.70 6.56
C HIS A 448 -19.26 -32.36 5.34
N ASN A 449 -18.07 -32.95 5.51
CA ASN A 449 -17.24 -33.53 4.44
C ASN A 449 -16.78 -32.52 3.38
N TYR A 450 -16.64 -31.26 3.75
CA TYR A 450 -16.02 -30.22 2.93
C TYR A 450 -14.65 -29.86 3.48
N GLU A 451 -13.74 -29.50 2.58
CA GLU A 451 -12.49 -28.88 2.98
C GLU A 451 -12.68 -27.37 3.11
N LEU A 452 -12.12 -26.77 4.16
CA LEU A 452 -12.06 -25.33 4.26
C LEU A 452 -11.16 -24.82 3.12
N PRO A 453 -11.62 -23.88 2.26
CA PRO A 453 -10.78 -23.31 1.20
C PRO A 453 -9.51 -22.69 1.79
N LYS A 454 -8.46 -22.57 0.98
CA LYS A 454 -7.25 -21.85 1.37
C LYS A 454 -7.59 -20.41 1.67
N ILE A 455 -7.09 -19.86 2.78
CA ILE A 455 -7.46 -18.51 3.23
C ILE A 455 -6.27 -17.57 3.20
N ILE A 456 -6.44 -16.45 2.51
CA ILE A 456 -5.50 -15.35 2.47
C ILE A 456 -6.04 -14.23 3.34
N PHE A 457 -5.41 -14.00 4.49
CA PHE A 457 -5.69 -12.85 5.35
C PHE A 457 -4.86 -11.66 4.87
N TRP A 458 -5.52 -10.69 4.29
CA TRP A 458 -4.88 -9.47 3.77
C TRP A 458 -5.16 -8.29 4.69
N ASN A 459 -4.16 -7.95 5.49
CA ASN A 459 -4.24 -6.82 6.41
C ASN A 459 -4.04 -5.48 5.69
N VAL A 460 -5.05 -4.62 5.76
CA VAL A 460 -5.05 -3.28 5.15
C VAL A 460 -5.19 -2.16 6.17
N ALA A 461 -5.11 -2.47 7.45
CA ALA A 461 -5.27 -1.49 8.52
C ALA A 461 -3.98 -1.26 9.29
N LYS A 462 -4.03 -0.23 10.11
CA LYS A 462 -3.15 0.04 11.22
C LYS A 462 -3.31 -1.07 12.26
N ASN A 463 -2.46 -2.08 12.20
CA ASN A 463 -2.63 -3.24 13.04
C ASN A 463 -2.26 -2.98 14.51
N VAL A 464 -3.10 -3.45 15.39
CA VAL A 464 -2.88 -3.52 16.83
C VAL A 464 -1.97 -4.71 17.23
N GLY A 465 -1.44 -5.44 16.20
CA GLY A 465 -0.57 -6.62 16.41
C GLY A 465 -1.37 -7.88 16.72
N SER A 466 -2.54 -8.07 16.09
CA SER A 466 -3.32 -9.31 16.13
C SER A 466 -3.09 -10.11 14.85
N PHE A 467 -2.92 -11.43 15.01
CA PHE A 467 -2.77 -12.34 13.89
C PHE A 467 -3.85 -13.43 13.97
N PRO A 468 -4.74 -13.55 12.95
CA PRO A 468 -5.81 -14.55 12.96
C PRO A 468 -5.28 -15.99 12.96
N VAL A 469 -4.07 -16.19 12.47
CA VAL A 469 -3.40 -17.49 12.32
C VAL A 469 -1.93 -17.40 12.71
N THR A 470 -1.31 -18.56 12.95
CA THR A 470 0.11 -18.74 13.24
C THR A 470 0.83 -19.46 12.09
N LYS A 471 2.16 -19.59 12.18
CA LYS A 471 2.96 -20.40 11.24
C LYS A 471 2.57 -21.89 11.18
N LEU A 472 1.78 -22.37 12.13
CA LEU A 472 1.34 -23.77 12.22
C LEU A 472 -0.02 -24.00 11.56
N ASP A 473 -0.68 -22.95 11.10
CA ASP A 473 -2.03 -23.03 10.52
C ASP A 473 -1.93 -23.19 8.98
N TYR A 474 -1.57 -24.38 8.53
CA TYR A 474 -1.48 -24.73 7.10
C TYR A 474 -2.78 -24.49 6.36
N GLY A 475 -2.71 -24.12 5.11
CA GLY A 475 -3.85 -23.70 4.29
C GLY A 475 -4.18 -22.22 4.45
N THR A 476 -3.29 -21.46 5.09
CA THR A 476 -3.47 -20.01 5.28
C THR A 476 -2.27 -19.21 4.79
N CYS A 477 -2.53 -17.94 4.50
CA CYS A 477 -1.53 -16.94 4.13
C CYS A 477 -1.79 -15.64 4.90
N LEU A 478 -0.72 -14.97 5.29
CA LEU A 478 -0.76 -13.65 5.90
C LEU A 478 -0.02 -12.68 4.99
N VAL A 479 -0.72 -11.67 4.49
CA VAL A 479 -0.11 -10.57 3.73
C VAL A 479 -0.59 -9.24 4.27
N SER A 480 0.15 -8.18 3.99
CA SER A 480 -0.20 -6.83 4.44
C SER A 480 0.24 -5.77 3.45
N GLY A 481 -0.52 -4.68 3.36
CA GLY A 481 -0.20 -3.53 2.53
C GLY A 481 -1.30 -3.17 1.55
N TYR A 482 -1.04 -2.16 0.73
CA TYR A 482 -2.04 -1.46 -0.08
C TYR A 482 -1.86 -1.64 -1.59
N SER A 483 -0.86 -2.42 -1.99
CA SER A 483 -0.49 -2.62 -3.39
C SER A 483 -1.11 -3.88 -3.97
N LYS A 484 -1.77 -3.77 -5.12
CA LYS A 484 -2.21 -4.94 -5.89
C LYS A 484 -1.06 -5.87 -6.31
N ASN A 485 0.18 -5.38 -6.34
CA ASN A 485 1.33 -6.21 -6.71
C ASN A 485 1.62 -7.34 -5.70
N ILE A 486 1.07 -7.24 -4.47
CA ILE A 486 1.09 -8.33 -3.49
C ILE A 486 0.35 -9.57 -4.03
N LEU A 487 -0.70 -9.38 -4.85
CA LEU A 487 -1.42 -10.49 -5.50
C LEU A 487 -0.49 -11.40 -6.32
N LYS A 488 0.49 -10.83 -7.02
CA LYS A 488 1.44 -11.60 -7.84
C LYS A 488 2.20 -12.64 -7.02
N SER A 489 2.45 -12.34 -5.76
CA SER A 489 3.18 -13.23 -4.85
C SER A 489 2.32 -14.33 -4.25
N ILE A 490 0.99 -14.23 -4.33
CA ILE A 490 0.05 -15.19 -3.73
C ILE A 490 -0.70 -16.04 -4.74
N ILE A 491 -0.80 -15.64 -6.00
CA ILE A 491 -1.59 -16.34 -7.03
C ILE A 491 -0.99 -17.72 -7.39
N ASP A 492 0.33 -17.82 -7.48
CA ASP A 492 1.03 -19.01 -7.96
C ASP A 492 1.53 -19.92 -6.81
N ILE A 493 0.90 -19.82 -5.63
CA ILE A 493 1.32 -20.59 -4.47
C ILE A 493 0.63 -21.96 -4.49
N GLU A 494 1.45 -23.02 -4.57
CA GLU A 494 0.99 -24.40 -4.45
C GLU A 494 0.84 -24.81 -2.98
N ASN A 495 1.85 -24.49 -2.16
CA ASN A 495 1.87 -24.79 -0.73
C ASN A 495 1.46 -23.57 0.09
N PHE A 496 0.27 -23.59 0.68
CA PHE A 496 -0.20 -22.54 1.58
C PHE A 496 0.38 -22.77 2.99
N ASP A 497 1.65 -22.37 3.15
CA ASP A 497 2.33 -22.22 4.43
C ASP A 497 2.68 -20.74 4.62
N PRO A 498 2.32 -20.13 5.77
CA PRO A 498 2.56 -18.70 5.98
C PRO A 498 4.05 -18.28 5.87
N ILE A 499 4.98 -19.18 6.25
CA ILE A 499 6.42 -18.90 6.13
C ILE A 499 6.87 -19.03 4.68
N ASP A 500 6.46 -20.09 3.98
CA ASP A 500 6.87 -20.33 2.59
C ASP A 500 6.43 -19.16 1.70
N ILE A 501 5.23 -18.64 1.92
CA ILE A 501 4.72 -17.46 1.20
C ILE A 501 5.57 -16.23 1.43
N MET A 502 5.95 -15.95 2.68
CA MET A 502 6.88 -14.86 3.00
C MET A 502 8.21 -15.06 2.27
N LEU A 503 8.82 -16.23 2.40
CA LEU A 503 10.13 -16.51 1.81
C LEU A 503 10.08 -16.43 0.28
N LYS A 504 9.05 -17.00 -0.35
CA LYS A 504 8.85 -16.94 -1.81
C LYS A 504 8.68 -15.48 -2.28
N THR A 505 7.85 -14.69 -1.58
CA THR A 505 7.67 -13.27 -1.90
C THR A 505 8.99 -12.50 -1.86
N LEU A 506 9.83 -12.75 -0.85
CA LEU A 506 11.11 -12.08 -0.69
C LEU A 506 12.15 -12.54 -1.72
N GLU A 507 12.10 -13.81 -2.14
CA GLU A 507 12.99 -14.37 -3.17
C GLU A 507 12.65 -13.86 -4.57
N GLU A 508 11.39 -13.94 -4.98
CA GLU A 508 10.91 -13.52 -6.31
C GLU A 508 11.22 -12.06 -6.64
N LYS A 509 11.30 -11.20 -5.62
CA LYS A 509 11.64 -9.78 -5.76
C LYS A 509 13.13 -9.49 -5.60
N ASN A 510 13.98 -10.53 -5.51
CA ASN A 510 15.43 -10.44 -5.36
C ASN A 510 15.92 -9.75 -4.06
N TYR A 511 15.10 -9.63 -3.00
CA TYR A 511 15.56 -9.00 -1.77
C TYR A 511 16.66 -9.83 -1.09
N PHE A 512 16.59 -11.16 -1.13
CA PHE A 512 17.68 -12.01 -0.61
C PHE A 512 18.99 -11.85 -1.38
N LYS A 513 18.94 -11.60 -2.68
CA LYS A 513 20.13 -11.28 -3.48
C LYS A 513 20.76 -9.97 -3.03
N MET A 514 19.95 -8.92 -2.83
CA MET A 514 20.42 -7.64 -2.31
C MET A 514 21.04 -7.79 -0.91
N VAL A 515 20.42 -8.57 -0.02
CA VAL A 515 20.95 -8.85 1.32
C VAL A 515 22.28 -9.61 1.24
N LYS A 516 22.44 -10.54 0.30
CA LYS A 516 23.70 -11.25 0.08
C LYS A 516 24.81 -10.27 -0.31
N GLU A 517 24.56 -9.36 -1.25
CA GLU A 517 25.51 -8.33 -1.67
C GLU A 517 25.89 -7.41 -0.50
N ILE A 518 24.93 -7.00 0.33
CA ILE A 518 25.16 -6.21 1.54
C ILE A 518 26.12 -6.93 2.50
N LYS A 519 25.88 -8.22 2.75
CA LYS A 519 26.73 -9.02 3.66
C LYS A 519 28.13 -9.29 3.11
N GLU A 520 28.27 -9.52 1.82
CA GLU A 520 29.56 -9.67 1.17
C GLU A 520 30.41 -8.39 1.26
N ASN A 521 29.78 -7.22 1.10
CA ASN A 521 30.46 -5.94 1.26
C ASN A 521 30.92 -5.68 2.70
N LEU A 522 30.12 -6.10 3.70
CA LEU A 522 30.52 -6.03 5.12
C LEU A 522 31.75 -6.90 5.39
N SER A 523 31.73 -8.16 4.97
CA SER A 523 32.85 -9.08 5.16
C SER A 523 34.14 -8.57 4.53
N ARG A 524 34.07 -7.99 3.31
CA ARG A 524 35.24 -7.38 2.66
C ARG A 524 35.80 -6.18 3.42
N LYS A 525 34.96 -5.38 4.08
CA LYS A 525 35.39 -4.26 4.93
C LYS A 525 36.14 -4.76 6.19
N GLU A 526 35.60 -5.79 6.83
CA GLU A 526 36.21 -6.39 8.00
C GLU A 526 37.62 -6.97 7.66
N PHE A 527 37.77 -7.66 6.52
CA PHE A 527 39.05 -8.16 6.06
C PHE A 527 40.06 -7.03 5.82
N LYS A 528 39.69 -5.93 5.15
CA LYS A 528 40.58 -4.78 4.96
C LYS A 528 41.03 -4.15 6.28
N HIS A 529 40.14 -4.03 7.25
CA HIS A 529 40.48 -3.50 8.60
C HIS A 529 41.40 -4.43 9.38
N MET A 530 41.38 -5.73 9.08
CA MET A 530 42.32 -6.70 9.70
C MET A 530 43.71 -6.68 9.04
N GLU A 531 43.81 -6.36 7.75
CA GLU A 531 45.08 -6.22 7.03
C GLU A 531 45.80 -4.88 7.33
N GLU A 532 45.03 -3.84 7.73
CA GLU A 532 45.56 -2.52 8.08
C GLU A 532 46.01 -2.41 9.56
N LYS A 533 45.78 -3.43 10.40
CA LYS A 533 46.25 -3.55 11.79
C LYS A 533 47.44 -4.50 11.89
#